data_27471f0d9b8cec1496c09a5c8d75ec58
#
_entry.id   27471f0d9b8cec1496c09a5c8d75ec58
#
_cell.length_a   1.000
_cell.length_b   1.000
_cell.length_c   1.000
_cell.angle_alpha   90.00
_cell.angle_beta   90.00
_cell.angle_gamma   90.00
#
_symmetry.space_group_name_H-M   'P 1'
#
loop_
_entity.id
_entity.type
_entity.pdbx_description
1 polymer ?
#
loop_
_entity_poly.entity_id
_entity_poly.type
_entity_poly.pdbx_seq_one_letter_code
_entity_poly.pdbx_strand_id
1 'polypeptide(L)'
;MGARQEPLTASLRRARAEGTGTGLMFIPLYDSNHLRSISLQYVTFALIAINVLVYLSTTVGGEQFTNAAMLGLGFIPSVVHDTAELAPQFVVIPAKLSYVSYAFLHADIFHLGGNMLFLWVFGDNVEDALGHVRYLAFYLACAVAGALVHGFIAPDSQEPLIGASGAIAGVVTAYLILFPRVKVWILAFARIPLRIPAYIVLAVWILSQFVLFLMGGEDQISWACHIGGILAGAVLVLVLRRRGVPLDDEEIVVPVAADAGQPAAVEVPPPAPAPRWGRR
;
A
#
# COMPACT_ATOMS: atom_id res chain seq x y z
N MET A 1 6.70 -11.07 44.26
CA MET A 1 5.35 -10.65 43.89
C MET A 1 5.19 -11.05 42.42
N GLY A 2 4.54 -12.18 42.13
CA GLY A 2 4.39 -12.69 40.79
C GLY A 2 3.31 -11.89 40.06
N ALA A 3 3.69 -11.18 39.01
CA ALA A 3 2.73 -10.65 38.04
C ALA A 3 2.03 -11.84 37.40
N ARG A 4 0.73 -11.94 37.54
CA ARG A 4 -0.09 -12.92 36.81
C ARG A 4 0.00 -12.55 35.33
N GLN A 5 0.67 -13.40 34.57
CA GLN A 5 0.61 -13.33 33.11
C GLN A 5 -0.86 -13.52 32.70
N GLU A 6 -1.48 -12.51 32.14
CA GLU A 6 -2.77 -12.68 31.51
C GLU A 6 -2.62 -13.71 30.37
N PRO A 7 -3.55 -14.63 30.23
CA PRO A 7 -3.46 -15.62 29.15
C PRO A 7 -3.53 -14.90 27.79
N LEU A 8 -2.62 -15.27 26.88
CA LEU A 8 -2.49 -14.72 25.50
C LEU A 8 -3.84 -14.55 24.76
N THR A 9 -4.81 -15.40 25.09
CA THR A 9 -6.19 -15.33 24.55
C THR A 9 -6.99 -14.12 25.05
N ALA A 10 -6.64 -13.54 26.20
CA ALA A 10 -7.29 -12.35 26.73
C ALA A 10 -6.79 -11.07 26.04
N SER A 11 -5.48 -11.02 25.73
CA SER A 11 -4.88 -9.91 24.96
C SER A 11 -5.43 -9.87 23.53
N LEU A 12 -5.56 -11.02 22.87
CA LEU A 12 -6.16 -11.13 21.54
C LEU A 12 -7.64 -10.71 21.50
N ARG A 13 -8.40 -10.95 22.57
CA ARG A 13 -9.80 -10.48 22.66
C ARG A 13 -9.90 -8.97 22.87
N ARG A 14 -9.01 -8.36 23.66
CA ARG A 14 -8.91 -6.90 23.78
C ARG A 14 -8.52 -6.28 22.44
N ALA A 15 -7.51 -6.83 21.79
CA ALA A 15 -7.03 -6.41 20.48
C ALA A 15 -8.15 -6.35 19.42
N ARG A 16 -9.10 -7.28 19.48
CA ARG A 16 -10.24 -7.33 18.56
C ARG A 16 -11.38 -6.37 18.93
N ALA A 17 -11.55 -6.02 20.22
CA ALA A 17 -12.60 -5.15 20.69
C ALA A 17 -12.30 -3.66 20.49
N GLU A 18 -11.02 -3.28 20.43
CA GLU A 18 -10.55 -1.90 20.33
C GLU A 18 -10.34 -1.42 18.89
N GLY A 19 -10.46 -2.32 17.90
CA GLY A 19 -10.17 -2.08 16.48
C GLY A 19 -11.07 -1.10 15.72
N THR A 20 -11.90 -0.30 16.39
CA THR A 20 -12.85 0.62 15.72
C THR A 20 -12.39 2.08 15.66
N GLY A 21 -11.15 2.37 16.06
CA GLY A 21 -10.65 3.74 16.29
C GLY A 21 -9.55 4.25 15.36
N THR A 22 -9.23 3.60 14.25
CA THR A 22 -8.29 4.20 13.28
C THR A 22 -8.99 5.34 12.57
N GLY A 23 -8.77 6.55 13.06
CA GLY A 23 -9.13 7.76 12.35
C GLY A 23 -8.40 7.81 11.01
N LEU A 24 -8.87 7.09 10.01
CA LEU A 24 -8.50 7.31 8.62
C LEU A 24 -8.90 8.75 8.30
N MET A 25 -7.94 9.68 8.39
CA MET A 25 -8.15 11.09 8.06
C MET A 25 -8.67 11.22 6.61
N PHE A 26 -8.35 10.23 5.77
CA PHE A 26 -8.84 10.16 4.40
C PHE A 26 -8.84 8.70 3.87
N ILE A 27 -9.69 8.47 2.89
CA ILE A 27 -9.76 7.22 2.12
C ILE A 27 -9.33 7.56 0.69
N PRO A 28 -8.22 7.01 0.16
CA PRO A 28 -7.83 7.21 -1.22
C PRO A 28 -8.81 6.45 -2.11
N LEU A 29 -9.30 7.07 -3.17
CA LEU A 29 -10.26 6.45 -4.09
C LEU A 29 -9.62 6.10 -5.44
N TYR A 30 -8.85 7.04 -5.98
CA TYR A 30 -8.28 6.94 -7.32
C TYR A 30 -7.22 8.03 -7.52
N ASP A 31 -6.20 7.75 -8.30
CA ASP A 31 -5.26 8.74 -8.79
C ASP A 31 -5.42 8.98 -10.31
N SER A 32 -4.84 10.06 -10.81
CA SER A 32 -4.88 10.40 -12.23
C SER A 32 -3.64 9.91 -13.00
N ASN A 33 -2.84 9.06 -12.41
CA ASN A 33 -1.57 8.62 -12.98
C ASN A 33 -1.75 7.34 -13.80
N HIS A 34 -1.34 7.37 -15.07
CA HIS A 34 -1.46 6.22 -15.97
C HIS A 34 -0.16 5.43 -16.03
N LEU A 35 -0.26 4.11 -16.17
CA LEU A 35 0.89 3.25 -16.37
C LEU A 35 1.62 3.62 -17.69
N ARG A 36 2.96 3.68 -17.65
CA ARG A 36 3.79 4.12 -18.79
C ARG A 36 4.71 3.03 -19.32
N SER A 37 5.14 2.13 -18.45
CA SER A 37 6.22 1.17 -18.73
C SER A 37 5.78 -0.28 -18.66
N ILE A 38 4.68 -0.57 -17.97
CA ILE A 38 4.06 -1.90 -17.90
C ILE A 38 2.65 -1.87 -18.46
N SER A 39 2.21 -2.97 -19.02
CA SER A 39 0.83 -3.11 -19.56
C SER A 39 -0.18 -3.48 -18.47
N LEU A 40 0.26 -4.11 -17.39
CA LEU A 40 -0.59 -4.57 -16.30
C LEU A 40 0.24 -4.77 -15.01
N GLN A 41 -0.33 -4.41 -13.87
CA GLN A 41 0.27 -4.48 -12.55
C GLN A 41 0.11 -5.87 -11.90
N TYR A 42 0.79 -6.87 -12.45
CA TYR A 42 0.64 -8.27 -12.04
C TYR A 42 0.98 -8.52 -10.57
N VAL A 43 2.04 -7.87 -10.05
CA VAL A 43 2.49 -8.09 -8.68
C VAL A 43 1.54 -7.44 -7.68
N THR A 44 1.05 -6.23 -7.97
CA THR A 44 0.03 -5.57 -7.16
C THR A 44 -1.22 -6.43 -7.06
N PHE A 45 -1.72 -6.97 -8.18
CA PHE A 45 -2.86 -7.89 -8.18
C PHE A 45 -2.59 -9.18 -7.41
N ALA A 46 -1.40 -9.78 -7.59
CA ALA A 46 -1.03 -10.99 -6.88
C ALA A 46 -0.96 -10.76 -5.37
N LEU A 47 -0.36 -9.65 -4.93
CA LEU A 47 -0.29 -9.29 -3.51
C LEU A 47 -1.69 -9.08 -2.92
N ILE A 48 -2.58 -8.36 -3.61
CA ILE A 48 -3.97 -8.18 -3.19
C ILE A 48 -4.67 -9.55 -3.10
N ALA A 49 -4.57 -10.37 -4.14
CA ALA A 49 -5.21 -11.68 -4.19
C ALA A 49 -4.73 -12.60 -3.06
N ILE A 50 -3.41 -12.65 -2.80
CA ILE A 50 -2.84 -13.46 -1.71
C ILE A 50 -3.38 -12.98 -0.35
N ASN A 51 -3.38 -11.69 -0.06
CA ASN A 51 -3.89 -11.15 1.19
C ASN A 51 -5.38 -11.48 1.40
N VAL A 52 -6.20 -11.32 0.35
CA VAL A 52 -7.63 -11.65 0.39
C VAL A 52 -7.81 -13.16 0.62
N LEU A 53 -7.08 -14.02 -0.09
CA LEU A 53 -7.18 -15.48 0.06
C LEU A 53 -6.74 -15.94 1.45
N VAL A 54 -5.65 -15.39 1.99
CA VAL A 54 -5.20 -15.70 3.36
C VAL A 54 -6.27 -15.27 4.37
N TYR A 55 -6.81 -14.06 4.24
CA TYR A 55 -7.86 -13.58 5.12
C TYR A 55 -9.13 -14.45 5.06
N LEU A 56 -9.58 -14.80 3.87
CA LEU A 56 -10.75 -15.67 3.71
C LEU A 56 -10.50 -17.06 4.32
N SER A 57 -9.32 -17.66 4.10
CA SER A 57 -8.98 -18.97 4.66
C SER A 57 -8.95 -18.95 6.18
N THR A 58 -8.39 -17.91 6.81
CA THR A 58 -8.37 -17.76 8.26
C THR A 58 -9.77 -17.53 8.82
N THR A 59 -10.59 -16.70 8.17
CA THR A 59 -11.97 -16.43 8.60
C THR A 59 -12.88 -17.67 8.51
N VAL A 60 -12.79 -18.41 7.39
CA VAL A 60 -13.57 -19.65 7.21
C VAL A 60 -13.15 -20.74 8.19
N GLY A 61 -11.88 -20.79 8.57
CA GLY A 61 -11.36 -21.72 9.59
C GLY A 61 -11.87 -21.45 11.01
N GLY A 62 -12.52 -20.31 11.23
CA GLY A 62 -13.08 -19.90 12.51
C GLY A 62 -12.05 -19.30 13.48
N GLU A 63 -12.54 -18.86 14.65
CA GLU A 63 -11.73 -18.08 15.61
C GLU A 63 -10.46 -18.82 16.07
N GLN A 64 -10.55 -20.10 16.33
CA GLN A 64 -9.40 -20.90 16.78
C GLN A 64 -8.31 -20.97 15.71
N PHE A 65 -8.70 -21.18 14.45
CA PHE A 65 -7.77 -21.22 13.34
C PHE A 65 -7.15 -19.84 13.06
N THR A 66 -7.95 -18.79 13.14
CA THR A 66 -7.46 -17.41 13.00
C THR A 66 -6.41 -17.08 14.06
N ASN A 67 -6.69 -17.39 15.34
CA ASN A 67 -5.75 -17.17 16.42
C ASN A 67 -4.47 -18.01 16.27
N ALA A 68 -4.59 -19.26 15.85
CA ALA A 68 -3.44 -20.12 15.57
C ALA A 68 -2.58 -19.57 14.41
N ALA A 69 -3.22 -19.06 13.35
CA ALA A 69 -2.52 -18.45 12.23
C ALA A 69 -1.81 -17.15 12.65
N MET A 70 -2.45 -16.30 13.45
CA MET A 70 -1.83 -15.07 13.97
C MET A 70 -0.62 -15.36 14.85
N LEU A 71 -0.69 -16.39 15.70
CA LEU A 71 0.44 -16.79 16.54
C LEU A 71 1.55 -17.47 15.73
N GLY A 72 1.19 -18.35 14.80
CA GLY A 72 2.16 -19.17 14.07
C GLY A 72 2.83 -18.47 12.87
N LEU A 73 2.19 -17.45 12.29
CA LEU A 73 2.67 -16.74 11.10
C LEU A 73 2.92 -15.24 11.35
N GLY A 74 2.37 -14.66 12.43
CA GLY A 74 2.62 -13.28 12.84
C GLY A 74 4.05 -13.10 13.35
N PHE A 75 4.55 -11.87 13.29
CA PHE A 75 5.86 -11.55 13.84
C PHE A 75 5.73 -11.24 15.33
N ILE A 76 6.29 -12.10 16.18
CA ILE A 76 6.32 -11.93 17.64
C ILE A 76 7.75 -11.63 18.04
N PRO A 77 8.07 -10.38 18.46
CA PRO A 77 9.44 -9.97 18.77
C PRO A 77 10.14 -10.89 19.77
N SER A 78 9.50 -11.22 20.91
CA SER A 78 10.10 -12.07 21.95
C SER A 78 10.44 -13.47 21.45
N VAL A 79 9.65 -14.03 20.50
CA VAL A 79 9.91 -15.35 19.91
C VAL A 79 11.07 -15.30 18.92
N VAL A 80 11.13 -14.23 18.10
CA VAL A 80 12.20 -14.07 17.11
C VAL A 80 13.55 -13.74 17.78
N HIS A 81 13.53 -13.11 18.94
CA HIS A 81 14.73 -12.77 19.73
C HIS A 81 15.09 -13.84 20.76
N ASP A 82 14.42 -15.00 20.75
CA ASP A 82 14.66 -16.14 21.64
C ASP A 82 14.50 -15.79 23.15
N THR A 83 13.67 -14.77 23.49
CA THR A 83 13.33 -14.37 24.86
C THR A 83 12.04 -15.04 25.37
N ALA A 84 11.24 -15.62 24.47
CA ALA A 84 10.07 -16.42 24.77
C ALA A 84 9.92 -17.57 23.76
N GLU A 85 9.24 -18.63 24.18
CA GLU A 85 8.95 -19.76 23.33
C GLU A 85 7.47 -19.79 22.96
N LEU A 86 7.19 -20.06 21.67
CA LEU A 86 5.85 -20.33 21.21
C LEU A 86 5.47 -21.77 21.57
N ALA A 87 4.24 -21.97 22.04
CA ALA A 87 3.76 -23.33 22.35
C ALA A 87 3.84 -24.23 21.08
N PRO A 88 4.30 -25.47 21.20
CA PRO A 88 4.64 -26.32 20.04
C PRO A 88 3.54 -26.48 19.00
N GLN A 89 2.26 -26.43 19.42
CA GLN A 89 1.10 -26.51 18.51
C GLN A 89 0.94 -25.29 17.59
N PHE A 90 1.59 -24.18 17.89
CA PHE A 90 1.55 -22.96 17.09
C PHE A 90 2.82 -22.75 16.25
N VAL A 91 3.83 -23.58 16.39
CA VAL A 91 5.06 -23.51 15.60
C VAL A 91 4.79 -24.06 14.20
N VAL A 92 4.39 -23.18 13.27
CA VAL A 92 4.04 -23.54 11.88
C VAL A 92 5.22 -23.33 10.93
N ILE A 93 6.01 -22.27 11.19
CA ILE A 93 7.19 -21.90 10.39
C ILE A 93 8.37 -21.57 11.31
N PRO A 94 9.61 -21.59 10.81
CA PRO A 94 10.74 -21.03 11.53
C PRO A 94 10.49 -19.55 11.89
N ALA A 95 10.77 -19.13 13.12
CA ALA A 95 10.47 -17.79 13.64
C ALA A 95 10.97 -16.66 12.72
N LYS A 96 12.14 -16.84 12.09
CA LYS A 96 12.71 -15.84 11.16
C LYS A 96 11.89 -15.62 9.88
N LEU A 97 11.05 -16.57 9.47
CA LEU A 97 10.16 -16.37 8.31
C LEU A 97 9.00 -15.44 8.64
N SER A 98 8.71 -15.23 9.93
CA SER A 98 7.68 -14.29 10.36
C SER A 98 7.99 -12.83 10.01
N TYR A 99 9.24 -12.46 9.74
CA TYR A 99 9.58 -11.16 9.16
C TYR A 99 8.88 -10.84 7.84
N VAL A 100 8.36 -11.86 7.16
CA VAL A 100 7.63 -11.71 5.89
C VAL A 100 6.19 -12.16 6.03
N SER A 101 5.92 -13.31 6.67
CA SER A 101 4.57 -13.90 6.71
C SER A 101 3.55 -13.01 7.41
N TYR A 102 3.94 -12.25 8.40
CA TYR A 102 3.06 -11.33 9.12
C TYR A 102 2.33 -10.34 8.20
N ALA A 103 3.00 -9.92 7.11
CA ALA A 103 2.49 -8.94 6.17
C ALA A 103 1.31 -9.44 5.32
N PHE A 104 0.94 -10.70 5.45
CA PHE A 104 -0.19 -11.31 4.74
C PHE A 104 -1.37 -11.64 5.67
N LEU A 105 -1.27 -11.36 6.96
CA LEU A 105 -2.32 -11.60 7.96
C LEU A 105 -3.08 -10.30 8.26
N HIS A 106 -4.38 -10.41 8.50
CA HIS A 106 -5.23 -9.27 8.85
C HIS A 106 -6.22 -9.64 9.96
N ALA A 107 -6.38 -8.74 10.92
CA ALA A 107 -7.25 -8.95 12.09
C ALA A 107 -8.74 -8.96 11.70
N ASP A 108 -9.13 -8.08 10.79
CA ASP A 108 -10.53 -7.86 10.40
C ASP A 108 -10.63 -7.34 8.96
N ILE A 109 -11.88 -7.26 8.48
CA ILE A 109 -12.17 -6.84 7.10
C ILE A 109 -11.82 -5.38 6.82
N PHE A 110 -11.88 -4.48 7.82
CA PHE A 110 -11.54 -3.07 7.64
C PHE A 110 -10.04 -2.89 7.55
N HIS A 111 -9.29 -3.65 8.37
CA HIS A 111 -7.83 -3.70 8.31
C HIS A 111 -7.35 -4.22 6.94
N LEU A 112 -7.93 -5.32 6.46
CA LEU A 112 -7.66 -5.82 5.10
C LEU A 112 -8.04 -4.78 4.05
N GLY A 113 -9.28 -4.27 4.10
CA GLY A 113 -9.83 -3.36 3.10
C GLY A 113 -9.02 -2.07 2.98
N GLY A 114 -8.61 -1.49 4.11
CA GLY A 114 -7.73 -0.32 4.14
C GLY A 114 -6.39 -0.60 3.46
N ASN A 115 -5.73 -1.68 3.83
CA ASN A 115 -4.46 -2.08 3.21
C ASN A 115 -4.59 -2.33 1.70
N MET A 116 -5.59 -3.08 1.28
CA MET A 116 -5.79 -3.39 -0.15
C MET A 116 -6.15 -2.16 -0.96
N LEU A 117 -6.90 -1.22 -0.39
CA LEU A 117 -7.23 0.03 -1.05
C LEU A 117 -6.00 0.91 -1.30
N PHE A 118 -5.14 1.07 -0.29
CA PHE A 118 -3.87 1.80 -0.48
C PHE A 118 -2.96 1.12 -1.50
N LEU A 119 -2.87 -0.21 -1.44
CA LEU A 119 -2.08 -0.98 -2.39
C LEU A 119 -2.64 -0.89 -3.81
N TRP A 120 -3.97 -0.87 -3.96
CA TRP A 120 -4.65 -0.69 -5.23
C TRP A 120 -4.38 0.68 -5.86
N VAL A 121 -4.47 1.77 -5.06
CA VAL A 121 -4.36 3.15 -5.57
C VAL A 121 -2.92 3.57 -5.84
N PHE A 122 -1.95 3.08 -5.05
CA PHE A 122 -0.56 3.55 -5.14
C PHE A 122 0.43 2.49 -5.64
N GLY A 123 0.07 1.21 -5.53
CA GLY A 123 0.96 0.10 -5.83
C GLY A 123 1.27 -0.05 -7.31
N ASP A 124 0.31 0.15 -8.17
CA ASP A 124 0.43 -0.01 -9.62
C ASP A 124 1.46 0.95 -10.24
N ASN A 125 1.44 2.21 -9.84
CA ASN A 125 2.39 3.21 -10.34
C ASN A 125 3.80 3.00 -9.78
N VAL A 126 3.93 2.53 -8.54
CA VAL A 126 5.24 2.14 -8.00
C VAL A 126 5.75 0.88 -8.70
N GLU A 127 4.88 -0.09 -8.99
CA GLU A 127 5.23 -1.26 -9.80
C GLU A 127 5.67 -0.85 -11.21
N ASP A 128 4.97 0.11 -11.84
CA ASP A 128 5.35 0.65 -13.14
C ASP A 128 6.74 1.31 -13.11
N ALA A 129 7.02 2.08 -12.08
CA ALA A 129 8.30 2.77 -11.92
C ALA A 129 9.48 1.84 -11.63
N LEU A 130 9.26 0.75 -10.90
CA LEU A 130 10.31 -0.19 -10.52
C LEU A 130 10.42 -1.39 -11.49
N GLY A 131 9.28 -1.84 -12.03
CA GLY A 131 9.09 -3.12 -12.71
C GLY A 131 8.79 -4.26 -11.76
N HIS A 132 8.11 -5.28 -12.24
CA HIS A 132 7.50 -6.35 -11.45
C HIS A 132 8.43 -6.98 -10.40
N VAL A 133 9.60 -7.46 -10.81
CA VAL A 133 10.54 -8.18 -9.92
C VAL A 133 11.12 -7.27 -8.84
N ARG A 134 11.53 -6.04 -9.23
CA ARG A 134 12.08 -5.08 -8.27
C ARG A 134 11.02 -4.56 -7.33
N TYR A 135 9.79 -4.41 -7.80
CA TYR A 135 8.66 -4.03 -6.96
C TYR A 135 8.33 -5.09 -5.92
N LEU A 136 8.31 -6.37 -6.29
CA LEU A 136 8.14 -7.46 -5.31
C LEU A 136 9.24 -7.46 -4.26
N ALA A 137 10.50 -7.36 -4.70
CA ALA A 137 11.65 -7.27 -3.78
C ALA A 137 11.56 -6.03 -2.87
N PHE A 138 11.16 -4.89 -3.41
CA PHE A 138 10.91 -3.65 -2.68
C PHE A 138 9.83 -3.84 -1.60
N TYR A 139 8.67 -4.38 -1.97
CA TYR A 139 7.55 -4.62 -1.06
C TYR A 139 7.95 -5.52 0.12
N LEU A 140 8.60 -6.66 -0.18
CA LEU A 140 9.07 -7.59 0.84
C LEU A 140 10.17 -6.99 1.73
N ALA A 141 11.08 -6.21 1.16
CA ALA A 141 12.11 -5.52 1.92
C ALA A 141 11.52 -4.46 2.86
N CYS A 142 10.49 -3.72 2.43
CA CYS A 142 9.77 -2.78 3.29
C CYS A 142 9.03 -3.51 4.42
N ALA A 143 8.43 -4.69 4.15
CA ALA A 143 7.85 -5.52 5.18
C ALA A 143 8.89 -5.94 6.23
N VAL A 144 10.03 -6.48 5.79
CA VAL A 144 11.13 -6.88 6.70
C VAL A 144 11.63 -5.69 7.52
N ALA A 145 11.84 -4.54 6.91
CA ALA A 145 12.28 -3.33 7.60
C ALA A 145 11.26 -2.86 8.65
N GLY A 146 9.97 -2.95 8.34
CA GLY A 146 8.90 -2.67 9.29
C GLY A 146 8.97 -3.56 10.53
N ALA A 147 9.07 -4.88 10.32
CA ALA A 147 9.19 -5.83 11.41
C ALA A 147 10.49 -5.66 12.22
N LEU A 148 11.62 -5.33 11.55
CA LEU A 148 12.89 -5.06 12.23
C LEU A 148 12.80 -3.84 13.16
N VAL A 149 12.22 -2.73 12.69
CA VAL A 149 12.06 -1.53 13.52
C VAL A 149 11.09 -1.79 14.67
N HIS A 150 9.98 -2.50 14.41
CA HIS A 150 9.04 -2.89 15.46
C HIS A 150 9.71 -3.76 16.52
N GLY A 151 10.43 -4.82 16.12
CA GLY A 151 11.15 -5.72 17.03
C GLY A 151 12.26 -5.02 17.80
N PHE A 152 12.93 -4.01 17.21
CA PHE A 152 13.93 -3.21 17.91
C PHE A 152 13.32 -2.30 18.98
N ILE A 153 12.14 -1.73 18.73
CA ILE A 153 11.45 -0.83 19.69
C ILE A 153 10.78 -1.62 20.81
N ALA A 154 10.22 -2.79 20.50
CA ALA A 154 9.50 -3.62 21.47
C ALA A 154 10.03 -5.06 21.50
N PRO A 155 11.31 -5.27 21.89
CA PRO A 155 12.00 -6.56 21.75
C PRO A 155 11.36 -7.71 22.55
N ASP A 156 10.72 -7.38 23.67
CA ASP A 156 10.10 -8.36 24.59
C ASP A 156 8.59 -8.51 24.37
N SER A 157 8.03 -7.85 23.34
CA SER A 157 6.61 -7.95 23.04
C SER A 157 6.23 -9.39 22.68
N GLN A 158 5.15 -9.88 23.29
CA GLN A 158 4.56 -11.19 23.02
C GLN A 158 3.34 -11.07 22.08
N GLU A 159 2.96 -9.87 21.69
CA GLU A 159 1.87 -9.64 20.78
C GLU A 159 2.29 -9.86 19.32
N PRO A 160 1.51 -10.60 18.53
CA PRO A 160 1.83 -10.81 17.14
C PRO A 160 1.57 -9.53 16.33
N LEU A 161 2.60 -8.99 15.71
CA LEU A 161 2.47 -8.00 14.65
C LEU A 161 1.88 -8.69 13.42
N ILE A 162 0.83 -8.10 12.84
CA ILE A 162 0.16 -8.56 11.62
C ILE A 162 -0.23 -7.37 10.74
N GLY A 163 -0.32 -7.59 9.43
CA GLY A 163 -0.79 -6.61 8.46
C GLY A 163 0.24 -6.21 7.41
N ALA A 164 -0.25 -5.91 6.21
CA ALA A 164 0.56 -5.44 5.08
C ALA A 164 1.06 -3.99 5.24
N SER A 165 0.60 -3.29 6.27
CA SER A 165 0.71 -1.84 6.39
C SER A 165 2.15 -1.31 6.45
N GLY A 166 3.10 -2.06 7.01
CA GLY A 166 4.51 -1.69 6.98
C GLY A 166 5.08 -1.67 5.55
N ALA A 167 4.79 -2.68 4.74
CA ALA A 167 5.18 -2.70 3.33
C ALA A 167 4.47 -1.60 2.52
N ILE A 168 3.18 -1.39 2.78
CA ILE A 168 2.36 -0.34 2.13
C ILE A 168 2.86 1.05 2.50
N ALA A 169 3.32 1.27 3.73
CA ALA A 169 3.95 2.52 4.14
C ALA A 169 5.19 2.84 3.27
N GLY A 170 5.96 1.81 2.91
CA GLY A 170 7.03 1.93 1.94
C GLY A 170 6.53 2.30 0.54
N VAL A 171 5.45 1.66 0.06
CA VAL A 171 4.82 1.96 -1.25
C VAL A 171 4.31 3.40 -1.29
N VAL A 172 3.61 3.85 -0.25
CA VAL A 172 3.11 5.24 -0.12
C VAL A 172 4.26 6.24 -0.17
N THR A 173 5.36 5.94 0.52
CA THR A 173 6.55 6.80 0.53
C THR A 173 7.22 6.84 -0.85
N ALA A 174 7.33 5.70 -1.52
CA ALA A 174 7.85 5.63 -2.89
C ALA A 174 6.98 6.43 -3.86
N TYR A 175 5.66 6.29 -3.76
CA TYR A 175 4.72 7.05 -4.57
C TYR A 175 4.87 8.56 -4.35
N LEU A 176 4.98 9.01 -3.09
CA LEU A 176 5.19 10.41 -2.76
C LEU A 176 6.47 10.98 -3.38
N ILE A 177 7.57 10.21 -3.40
CA ILE A 177 8.85 10.62 -3.96
C ILE A 177 8.81 10.68 -5.50
N LEU A 178 8.10 9.73 -6.12
CA LEU A 178 8.02 9.62 -7.58
C LEU A 178 6.98 10.57 -8.19
N PHE A 179 5.82 10.72 -7.55
CA PHE A 179 4.63 11.37 -8.13
C PHE A 179 3.99 12.41 -7.19
N PRO A 180 4.75 13.34 -6.60
CA PRO A 180 4.23 14.25 -5.55
C PRO A 180 3.10 15.16 -6.04
N ARG A 181 3.11 15.56 -7.32
CA ARG A 181 2.17 16.53 -7.88
C ARG A 181 0.93 15.92 -8.52
N VAL A 182 0.93 14.59 -8.70
CA VAL A 182 -0.24 13.88 -9.22
C VAL A 182 -1.43 14.11 -8.30
N LYS A 183 -2.59 14.40 -8.89
CA LYS A 183 -3.82 14.62 -8.14
C LYS A 183 -4.47 13.30 -7.78
N VAL A 184 -4.72 13.13 -6.50
CA VAL A 184 -5.40 11.96 -5.94
C VAL A 184 -6.80 12.36 -5.50
N TRP A 185 -7.79 11.57 -5.88
CA TRP A 185 -9.12 11.65 -5.33
C TRP A 185 -9.15 10.96 -3.98
N ILE A 186 -9.58 11.68 -2.97
CA ILE A 186 -9.73 11.17 -1.61
C ILE A 186 -11.10 11.48 -1.06
N LEU A 187 -11.53 10.69 -0.10
CA LEU A 187 -12.69 10.98 0.72
C LEU A 187 -12.19 11.44 2.10
N ALA A 188 -12.15 12.74 2.32
CA ALA A 188 -11.74 13.30 3.59
C ALA A 188 -12.82 13.07 4.64
N PHE A 189 -12.42 12.65 5.87
CA PHE A 189 -13.33 12.31 6.97
C PHE A 189 -14.45 11.35 6.57
N ALA A 190 -14.17 10.45 5.59
CA ALA A 190 -15.11 9.49 5.02
C ALA A 190 -16.41 10.12 4.42
N ARG A 191 -16.38 11.41 4.07
CA ARG A 191 -17.58 12.15 3.63
C ARG A 191 -17.33 13.16 2.49
N ILE A 192 -16.20 13.83 2.49
CA ILE A 192 -15.95 14.97 1.59
C ILE A 192 -15.02 14.52 0.47
N PRO A 193 -15.51 14.39 -0.77
CA PRO A 193 -14.64 14.06 -1.91
C PRO A 193 -13.78 15.28 -2.27
N LEU A 194 -12.46 15.09 -2.28
CA LEU A 194 -11.49 16.11 -2.63
C LEU A 194 -10.52 15.57 -3.68
N ARG A 195 -10.08 16.41 -4.59
CA ARG A 195 -9.02 16.11 -5.54
C ARG A 195 -7.84 17.02 -5.26
N ILE A 196 -6.82 16.50 -4.61
CA ILE A 196 -5.67 17.26 -4.14
C ILE A 196 -4.35 16.58 -4.51
N PRO A 197 -3.25 17.34 -4.63
CA PRO A 197 -1.94 16.75 -4.93
C PRO A 197 -1.51 15.71 -3.90
N ALA A 198 -0.88 14.65 -4.37
CA ALA A 198 -0.43 13.53 -3.54
C ALA A 198 0.48 13.98 -2.38
N TYR A 199 1.36 14.97 -2.63
CA TYR A 199 2.28 15.45 -1.58
C TYR A 199 1.55 15.98 -0.34
N ILE A 200 0.37 16.59 -0.47
CA ILE A 200 -0.39 17.09 0.68
C ILE A 200 -0.91 15.91 1.50
N VAL A 201 -1.61 14.99 0.83
CA VAL A 201 -2.29 13.86 1.49
C VAL A 201 -1.28 12.91 2.12
N LEU A 202 -0.28 12.50 1.32
CA LEU A 202 0.66 11.46 1.73
C LEU A 202 1.68 11.99 2.73
N ALA A 203 2.13 13.27 2.61
CA ALA A 203 2.99 13.87 3.62
C ALA A 203 2.28 14.03 4.97
N VAL A 204 1.00 14.45 4.98
CA VAL A 204 0.20 14.51 6.21
C VAL A 204 0.04 13.11 6.82
N TRP A 205 -0.23 12.10 5.99
CA TRP A 205 -0.34 10.72 6.47
C TRP A 205 1.00 10.22 7.05
N ILE A 206 2.12 10.41 6.34
CA ILE A 206 3.45 10.02 6.82
C ILE A 206 3.79 10.75 8.12
N LEU A 207 3.57 12.06 8.17
CA LEU A 207 3.84 12.85 9.39
C LEU A 207 3.01 12.33 10.56
N SER A 208 1.75 11.96 10.33
CA SER A 208 0.89 11.41 11.39
C SER A 208 1.46 10.10 11.97
N GLN A 209 2.14 9.26 11.17
CA GLN A 209 2.77 8.02 11.67
C GLN A 209 3.86 8.34 12.71
N PHE A 210 4.69 9.35 12.44
CA PHE A 210 5.72 9.80 13.38
C PHE A 210 5.13 10.44 14.65
N VAL A 211 4.11 11.28 14.49
CA VAL A 211 3.43 11.90 15.63
C VAL A 211 2.81 10.85 16.54
N LEU A 212 2.06 9.90 15.97
CA LEU A 212 1.41 8.83 16.72
C LEU A 212 2.44 7.90 17.40
N PHE A 213 3.54 7.60 16.72
CA PHE A 213 4.66 6.87 17.31
C PHE A 213 5.24 7.60 18.55
N LEU A 214 5.45 8.91 18.44
CA LEU A 214 5.98 9.72 19.55
C LEU A 214 4.98 9.88 20.71
N MET A 215 3.68 9.85 20.42
CA MET A 215 2.63 9.90 21.44
C MET A 215 2.52 8.61 22.25
N GLY A 216 3.11 7.52 21.79
CA GLY A 216 3.18 6.26 22.54
C GLY A 216 1.82 5.56 22.69
N GLY A 217 0.92 5.65 21.70
CA GLY A 217 -0.37 4.96 21.73
C GLY A 217 -0.18 3.45 21.78
N GLU A 218 -0.93 2.78 22.71
CA GLU A 218 -0.96 1.31 22.86
C GLU A 218 -1.83 0.62 21.79
N ASP A 219 -2.15 1.33 20.71
CA ASP A 219 -3.04 0.82 19.67
C ASP A 219 -2.44 -0.37 18.93
N GLN A 220 -3.32 -1.24 18.43
CA GLN A 220 -3.01 -2.43 17.60
C GLN A 220 -2.22 -2.12 16.32
N ILE A 221 -2.13 -0.85 15.96
CA ILE A 221 -1.34 -0.41 14.81
C ILE A 221 0.09 -0.17 15.27
N SER A 222 1.02 -0.95 14.76
CA SER A 222 2.42 -0.74 15.05
C SER A 222 2.98 0.45 14.25
N TRP A 223 2.95 1.63 14.85
CA TRP A 223 3.56 2.83 14.28
C TRP A 223 5.05 2.63 13.96
N ALA A 224 5.76 1.88 14.80
CA ALA A 224 7.16 1.52 14.57
C ALA A 224 7.34 0.73 13.27
N CYS A 225 6.42 -0.19 12.96
CA CYS A 225 6.44 -0.94 11.70
C CYS A 225 6.23 -0.02 10.49
N HIS A 226 5.31 0.94 10.59
CA HIS A 226 5.10 1.93 9.53
C HIS A 226 6.35 2.78 9.29
N ILE A 227 6.99 3.26 10.36
CA ILE A 227 8.24 4.04 10.26
C ILE A 227 9.33 3.23 9.57
N GLY A 228 9.51 1.96 9.94
CA GLY A 228 10.45 1.07 9.28
C GLY A 228 10.20 0.94 7.78
N GLY A 229 8.93 0.76 7.39
CA GLY A 229 8.50 0.73 5.99
C GLY A 229 8.75 2.05 5.26
N ILE A 230 8.41 3.20 5.88
CA ILE A 230 8.64 4.55 5.33
C ILE A 230 10.12 4.75 5.03
N LEU A 231 10.99 4.50 6.01
CA LEU A 231 12.44 4.69 5.86
C LEU A 231 13.03 3.79 4.77
N ALA A 232 12.65 2.51 4.77
CA ALA A 232 13.09 1.57 3.74
C ALA A 232 12.57 1.98 2.35
N GLY A 233 11.29 2.37 2.26
CA GLY A 233 10.68 2.82 1.01
C GLY A 233 11.38 4.04 0.42
N ALA A 234 11.72 5.03 1.26
CA ALA A 234 12.45 6.21 0.83
C ALA A 234 13.83 5.89 0.23
N VAL A 235 14.56 4.97 0.85
CA VAL A 235 15.90 4.58 0.37
C VAL A 235 15.80 3.67 -0.85
N LEU A 236 14.97 2.64 -0.78
CA LEU A 236 14.91 1.60 -1.81
C LEU A 236 14.34 2.11 -3.15
N VAL A 237 13.40 3.06 -3.13
CA VAL A 237 12.88 3.63 -4.38
C VAL A 237 13.96 4.33 -5.17
N LEU A 238 14.91 5.02 -4.52
CA LEU A 238 16.01 5.71 -5.19
C LEU A 238 16.96 4.74 -5.91
N VAL A 239 17.15 3.53 -5.34
CA VAL A 239 18.05 2.51 -5.86
C VAL A 239 17.37 1.61 -6.89
N LEU A 240 16.11 1.23 -6.64
CA LEU A 240 15.41 0.19 -7.41
C LEU A 240 14.61 0.72 -8.60
N ARG A 241 14.32 2.03 -8.66
CA ARG A 241 13.59 2.61 -9.79
C ARG A 241 14.28 2.34 -11.12
N ARG A 242 13.54 2.22 -12.19
CA ARG A 242 14.08 2.03 -13.53
C ARG A 242 14.91 3.24 -13.94
N ARG A 243 15.95 3.00 -14.73
CA ARG A 243 16.71 4.09 -15.34
C ARG A 243 15.80 4.91 -16.25
N GLY A 244 15.81 6.23 -16.07
CA GLY A 244 14.98 7.17 -16.85
C GLY A 244 13.64 7.50 -16.21
N VAL A 245 13.21 6.86 -15.11
CA VAL A 245 12.05 7.31 -14.33
C VAL A 245 12.50 8.53 -13.51
N PRO A 246 11.93 9.72 -13.75
CA PRO A 246 12.28 10.92 -13.00
C PRO A 246 11.81 10.83 -11.55
N LEU A 247 12.44 11.61 -10.67
CA LEU A 247 11.87 11.97 -9.37
C LEU A 247 11.06 13.23 -9.59
N ASP A 248 9.96 13.40 -8.85
CA ASP A 248 9.08 14.58 -8.96
C ASP A 248 8.44 14.67 -10.36
N ASP A 249 7.89 13.55 -10.83
CA ASP A 249 7.21 13.49 -12.12
C ASP A 249 5.91 14.29 -12.06
N GLU A 250 5.79 15.31 -12.91
CA GLU A 250 4.55 16.04 -13.10
C GLU A 250 3.59 15.21 -13.96
N GLU A 251 2.29 15.29 -13.68
CA GLU A 251 1.26 14.81 -14.61
C GLU A 251 1.54 15.46 -15.97
N ILE A 252 2.07 14.69 -16.93
CA ILE A 252 2.15 15.16 -18.29
C ILE A 252 0.70 15.23 -18.79
N VAL A 253 0.09 16.40 -18.69
CA VAL A 253 -1.07 16.71 -19.50
C VAL A 253 -0.57 16.62 -20.93
N VAL A 254 -0.74 15.45 -21.56
CA VAL A 254 -0.59 15.34 -23.01
C VAL A 254 -1.60 16.36 -23.53
N PRO A 255 -1.17 17.45 -24.18
CA PRO A 255 -2.12 18.33 -24.81
C PRO A 255 -2.91 17.42 -25.72
N VAL A 256 -4.22 17.29 -25.50
CA VAL A 256 -5.12 16.72 -26.51
C VAL A 256 -4.70 17.47 -27.77
N ALA A 257 -4.06 16.74 -28.70
CA ALA A 257 -3.60 17.33 -29.94
C ALA A 257 -4.78 18.14 -30.46
N ALA A 258 -4.64 19.45 -30.40
CA ALA A 258 -5.67 20.34 -30.89
C ALA A 258 -5.85 19.89 -32.34
N ASP A 259 -6.90 19.10 -32.51
CA ASP A 259 -7.57 18.89 -33.79
C ASP A 259 -6.61 18.65 -34.99
N ALA A 260 -5.87 17.56 -34.98
CA ALA A 260 -5.28 17.02 -36.20
C ALA A 260 -6.42 16.40 -37.02
N GLY A 261 -7.28 17.22 -37.58
CA GLY A 261 -8.35 16.67 -38.38
C GLY A 261 -9.52 17.57 -38.77
N GLN A 262 -9.30 18.85 -38.95
CA GLN A 262 -10.10 19.43 -40.01
C GLN A 262 -9.46 18.95 -41.33
N PRO A 263 -10.13 18.08 -42.11
CA PRO A 263 -9.68 17.80 -43.46
C PRO A 263 -9.60 19.15 -44.17
N ALA A 264 -8.40 19.47 -44.69
CA ALA A 264 -8.23 20.66 -45.52
C ALA A 264 -9.44 20.75 -46.42
N ALA A 265 -10.14 21.87 -46.41
CA ALA A 265 -11.25 22.13 -47.28
C ALA A 265 -10.77 21.80 -48.68
N VAL A 266 -11.33 20.73 -49.27
CA VAL A 266 -11.07 20.38 -50.65
C VAL A 266 -11.63 21.57 -51.44
N GLU A 267 -10.73 22.43 -51.97
CA GLU A 267 -11.12 23.45 -52.93
C GLU A 267 -11.76 22.72 -54.11
N VAL A 268 -13.07 22.74 -54.13
CA VAL A 268 -13.81 22.28 -55.29
C VAL A 268 -13.50 23.26 -56.42
N PRO A 269 -12.82 22.84 -57.51
CA PRO A 269 -12.54 23.77 -58.62
C PRO A 269 -13.85 24.32 -59.14
N PRO A 270 -13.89 25.60 -59.54
CA PRO A 270 -15.10 26.21 -60.06
C PRO A 270 -15.63 25.38 -61.26
N PRO A 271 -16.96 25.25 -61.38
CA PRO A 271 -17.55 24.49 -62.47
C PRO A 271 -17.11 25.05 -63.82
N ALA A 272 -16.74 24.16 -64.73
CA ALA A 272 -16.34 24.56 -66.09
C ALA A 272 -17.42 25.38 -66.75
N PRO A 273 -17.06 26.48 -67.49
CA PRO A 273 -18.03 27.34 -68.15
C PRO A 273 -18.87 26.50 -69.10
N ALA A 274 -20.19 26.70 -69.06
CA ALA A 274 -21.15 26.01 -69.93
C ALA A 274 -20.82 26.24 -71.37
N PRO A 275 -20.91 25.22 -72.23
CA PRO A 275 -20.67 25.35 -73.69
C PRO A 275 -21.66 26.34 -74.31
N ARG A 276 -21.08 27.39 -74.95
CA ARG A 276 -21.89 28.33 -75.74
C ARG A 276 -22.34 27.67 -77.04
N TRP A 277 -23.55 27.19 -77.10
CA TRP A 277 -24.19 26.80 -78.34
C TRP A 277 -24.57 28.07 -79.06
N GLY A 278 -24.05 28.21 -80.30
CA GLY A 278 -24.31 29.37 -81.14
C GLY A 278 -25.76 29.47 -81.52
N ARG A 279 -26.33 30.65 -81.40
CA ARG A 279 -27.60 31.00 -82.06
C ARG A 279 -27.31 31.25 -83.56
N ARG A 280 -28.01 30.52 -84.43
CA ARG A 280 -28.32 30.97 -85.77
C ARG A 280 -29.65 31.68 -85.74
#